data_097889b590d7d67a4205231bb9664883
#
_entry.id   097889b590d7d67a4205231bb9664883
#
_cell.length_a   1.000
_cell.length_b   1.000
_cell.length_c   1.000
_cell.angle_alpha   90.00
_cell.angle_beta   90.00
_cell.angle_gamma   90.00
#
_symmetry.space_group_name_H-M   'P 1'
#
loop_
_entity.id
_entity.type
_entity.pdbx_description
1 polymer ?
#
loop_
_entity_poly.entity_id
_entity_poly.type
_entity_poly.pdbx_seq_one_letter_code
_entity_poly.pdbx_strand_id
1 'polypeptide(L)'
;MKACVVGATGETGKRIVQELVMRDIPVRALVRNLEYAQEILPPAAELVVGDVLKPESIGAAIADSTVVLCATGPRPSFDPTAPYKVDYEGTKNLVDAAKQKGVEHFVLVSSLCVSQFFHPLNLFWLILVWKKQAEEYIQKSGLTYTIVRPGGLRNEDNSDPIVMSGADTIFEGSIPRTKVAEVCVEALSEPEARNKIVEVVSSAEARDQSWEQLFADVG
;
A
#
# COMPACT_ATOMS: atom_id res chain seq x y z
N MET A 1 17.41 -4.02 -6.22
CA MET A 1 16.23 -3.68 -5.42
C MET A 1 15.78 -4.93 -4.65
N LYS A 2 15.42 -4.81 -3.38
CA LYS A 2 14.80 -5.84 -2.54
C LYS A 2 13.63 -5.21 -1.79
N ALA A 3 12.47 -5.84 -1.80
CA ALA A 3 11.25 -5.27 -1.26
C ALA A 3 10.89 -5.88 0.11
N CYS A 4 10.41 -5.04 1.04
CA CYS A 4 9.71 -5.50 2.24
C CYS A 4 8.23 -5.19 2.10
N VAL A 5 7.38 -6.22 2.19
CA VAL A 5 5.91 -6.07 2.11
C VAL A 5 5.30 -6.24 3.49
N VAL A 6 4.55 -5.24 3.91
CA VAL A 6 3.84 -5.19 5.19
C VAL A 6 2.33 -5.25 4.93
N GLY A 7 1.63 -6.10 5.69
CA GLY A 7 0.26 -6.47 5.35
C GLY A 7 0.17 -7.57 4.28
N ALA A 8 1.26 -8.33 4.08
CA ALA A 8 1.45 -9.32 3.04
C ALA A 8 0.38 -10.42 2.99
N THR A 9 -0.26 -10.75 4.12
CA THR A 9 -1.33 -11.76 4.21
C THR A 9 -2.74 -11.19 3.98
N GLY A 10 -2.85 -9.90 3.72
CA GLY A 10 -4.09 -9.25 3.31
C GLY A 10 -4.38 -9.45 1.81
N GLU A 11 -5.62 -9.22 1.39
CA GLU A 11 -6.03 -9.44 0.00
C GLU A 11 -5.24 -8.64 -1.04
N THR A 12 -4.88 -7.39 -0.75
CA THR A 12 -4.01 -6.58 -1.63
C THR A 12 -2.54 -6.96 -1.44
N GLY A 13 -2.09 -7.12 -0.18
CA GLY A 13 -0.69 -7.42 0.12
C GLY A 13 -0.20 -8.73 -0.48
N LYS A 14 -1.03 -9.79 -0.48
CA LYS A 14 -0.64 -11.07 -1.11
C LYS A 14 -0.46 -10.93 -2.63
N ARG A 15 -1.23 -10.08 -3.29
CA ARG A 15 -1.08 -9.80 -4.72
C ARG A 15 0.17 -8.96 -5.01
N ILE A 16 0.52 -8.03 -4.12
CA ILE A 16 1.80 -7.31 -4.19
C ILE A 16 2.97 -8.30 -4.08
N VAL A 17 2.93 -9.23 -3.12
CA VAL A 17 3.97 -10.27 -3.00
C VAL A 17 4.05 -11.13 -4.25
N GLN A 18 2.91 -11.57 -4.80
CA GLN A 18 2.85 -12.35 -6.03
C GLN A 18 3.45 -11.58 -7.21
N GLU A 19 3.09 -10.31 -7.38
CA GLU A 19 3.58 -9.44 -8.45
C GLU A 19 5.09 -9.23 -8.38
N LEU A 20 5.63 -8.99 -7.18
CA LEU A 20 7.07 -8.87 -6.96
C LEU A 20 7.81 -10.16 -7.32
N VAL A 21 7.28 -11.32 -6.90
CA VAL A 21 7.88 -12.62 -7.22
C VAL A 21 7.82 -12.92 -8.72
N MET A 22 6.72 -12.60 -9.40
CA MET A 22 6.60 -12.77 -10.86
C MET A 22 7.60 -11.92 -11.65
N ARG A 23 8.05 -10.82 -11.08
CA ARG A 23 9.08 -9.92 -11.66
C ARG A 23 10.50 -10.23 -11.18
N ASP A 24 10.72 -11.37 -10.53
CA ASP A 24 12.02 -11.75 -9.97
C ASP A 24 12.60 -10.71 -8.98
N ILE A 25 11.74 -9.93 -8.30
CA ILE A 25 12.15 -8.99 -7.25
C ILE A 25 12.19 -9.73 -5.93
N PRO A 26 13.34 -9.85 -5.25
CA PRO A 26 13.43 -10.46 -3.93
C PRO A 26 12.52 -9.77 -2.93
N VAL A 27 11.68 -10.55 -2.23
CA VAL A 27 10.68 -10.02 -1.30
C VAL A 27 10.77 -10.63 0.09
N ARG A 28 10.73 -9.78 1.09
CA ARG A 28 10.53 -10.11 2.51
C ARG A 28 9.10 -9.74 2.89
N ALA A 29 8.37 -10.64 3.50
CA ALA A 29 7.00 -10.43 3.93
C ALA A 29 6.90 -10.40 5.45
N LEU A 30 6.52 -9.25 6.03
CA LEU A 30 6.22 -9.15 7.46
C LEU A 30 4.87 -9.80 7.74
N VAL A 31 4.84 -10.84 8.55
CA VAL A 31 3.66 -11.65 8.83
C VAL A 31 3.47 -11.87 10.34
N ARG A 32 2.23 -11.92 10.81
CA ARG A 32 1.92 -12.17 12.22
C ARG A 32 1.75 -13.65 12.55
N ASN A 33 1.31 -14.44 11.58
CA ASN A 33 1.13 -15.88 11.68
C ASN A 33 1.90 -16.54 10.53
N LEU A 34 2.97 -17.27 10.89
CA LEU A 34 3.87 -17.90 9.93
C LEU A 34 3.19 -19.05 9.19
N GLU A 35 2.47 -19.92 9.90
CA GLU A 35 1.80 -21.09 9.31
C GLU A 35 0.80 -20.66 8.24
N TYR A 36 -0.09 -19.72 8.59
CA TYR A 36 -1.05 -19.17 7.63
C TYR A 36 -0.36 -18.49 6.43
N ALA A 37 0.73 -17.77 6.67
CA ALA A 37 1.45 -17.10 5.59
C ALA A 37 2.10 -18.11 4.62
N GLN A 38 2.63 -19.23 5.11
CA GLN A 38 3.20 -20.30 4.30
C GLN A 38 2.17 -20.97 3.37
N GLU A 39 0.91 -21.00 3.78
CA GLU A 39 -0.18 -21.57 2.96
C GLU A 39 -0.60 -20.67 1.79
N ILE A 40 -0.48 -19.33 1.94
CA ILE A 40 -1.09 -18.39 1.00
C ILE A 40 -0.09 -17.55 0.19
N LEU A 41 1.17 -17.48 0.62
CA LEU A 41 2.21 -16.70 -0.06
C LEU A 41 3.12 -17.58 -0.89
N PRO A 42 3.70 -17.04 -2.00
CA PRO A 42 4.65 -17.79 -2.81
C PRO A 42 5.86 -18.26 -1.99
N PRO A 43 6.36 -19.50 -2.20
CA PRO A 43 7.52 -20.03 -1.49
C PRO A 43 8.80 -19.21 -1.67
N ALA A 44 8.89 -18.42 -2.75
CA ALA A 44 10.02 -17.52 -3.01
C ALA A 44 10.06 -16.31 -2.08
N ALA A 45 8.96 -16.01 -1.36
CA ALA A 45 8.92 -14.92 -0.42
C ALA A 45 9.57 -15.32 0.92
N GLU A 46 10.52 -14.51 1.40
CA GLU A 46 11.10 -14.69 2.73
C GLU A 46 10.11 -14.19 3.79
N LEU A 47 9.62 -15.09 4.65
CA LEU A 47 8.65 -14.74 5.69
C LEU A 47 9.35 -14.35 6.98
N VAL A 48 9.00 -13.18 7.52
CA VAL A 48 9.54 -12.66 8.77
C VAL A 48 8.40 -12.41 9.76
N VAL A 49 8.45 -13.05 10.92
CA VAL A 49 7.43 -12.88 11.95
C VAL A 49 7.61 -11.54 12.66
N GLY A 50 6.53 -10.76 12.74
CA GLY A 50 6.52 -9.48 13.44
C GLY A 50 5.16 -8.78 13.36
N ASP A 51 5.07 -7.61 13.98
CA ASP A 51 3.85 -6.80 14.04
C ASP A 51 4.22 -5.31 13.94
N VAL A 52 3.46 -4.54 13.15
CA VAL A 52 3.65 -3.10 13.01
C VAL A 52 3.44 -2.32 14.31
N LEU A 53 2.74 -2.92 15.28
CA LEU A 53 2.57 -2.36 16.62
C LEU A 53 3.72 -2.70 17.58
N LYS A 54 4.73 -3.45 17.11
CA LYS A 54 5.95 -3.81 17.83
C LYS A 54 7.17 -3.30 17.07
N PRO A 55 7.59 -2.06 17.29
CA PRO A 55 8.68 -1.42 16.54
C PRO A 55 9.96 -2.26 16.47
N GLU A 56 10.27 -3.00 17.53
CA GLU A 56 11.44 -3.88 17.60
C GLU A 56 11.44 -5.01 16.55
N SER A 57 10.25 -5.44 16.09
CA SER A 57 10.12 -6.50 15.07
C SER A 57 10.23 -5.97 13.63
N ILE A 58 9.96 -4.68 13.42
CA ILE A 58 9.90 -4.08 12.09
C ILE A 58 11.30 -3.99 11.48
N GLY A 59 12.29 -3.57 12.27
CA GLY A 59 13.67 -3.42 11.81
C GLY A 59 14.27 -4.73 11.28
N ALA A 60 13.91 -5.87 11.87
CA ALA A 60 14.32 -7.20 11.40
C ALA A 60 13.59 -7.59 10.10
N ALA A 61 12.35 -7.16 9.92
CA ALA A 61 11.60 -7.42 8.69
C ALA A 61 12.14 -6.60 7.51
N ILE A 62 12.43 -5.32 7.70
CA ILE A 62 13.03 -4.47 6.66
C ILE A 62 14.45 -4.95 6.32
N ALA A 63 15.28 -5.21 7.33
CA ALA A 63 16.67 -5.66 7.19
C ALA A 63 17.48 -4.87 6.12
N ASP A 64 17.78 -5.51 4.99
CA ASP A 64 18.51 -4.99 3.82
C ASP A 64 17.58 -4.61 2.65
N SER A 65 16.28 -4.54 2.87
CA SER A 65 15.33 -4.11 1.84
C SER A 65 15.52 -2.64 1.50
N THR A 66 15.57 -2.34 0.21
CA THR A 66 15.73 -0.96 -0.29
C THR A 66 14.39 -0.25 -0.47
N VAL A 67 13.30 -1.01 -0.58
CA VAL A 67 11.94 -0.47 -0.74
C VAL A 67 10.96 -1.14 0.22
N VAL A 68 9.94 -0.38 0.65
CA VAL A 68 8.87 -0.87 1.53
C VAL A 68 7.52 -0.63 0.88
N LEU A 69 6.69 -1.68 0.81
CA LEU A 69 5.30 -1.57 0.37
C LEU A 69 4.37 -1.90 1.55
N CYS A 70 3.55 -0.94 1.95
CA CYS A 70 2.63 -1.05 3.06
C CYS A 70 1.19 -1.18 2.55
N ALA A 71 0.61 -2.37 2.71
CA ALA A 71 -0.79 -2.67 2.40
C ALA A 71 -1.55 -3.11 3.66
N THR A 72 -1.24 -2.49 4.80
CA THR A 72 -1.95 -2.74 6.05
C THR A 72 -3.32 -2.10 6.05
N GLY A 73 -4.24 -2.72 6.77
CA GLY A 73 -5.55 -2.18 7.06
C GLY A 73 -6.19 -2.99 8.19
N PRO A 74 -7.05 -2.38 9.01
CA PRO A 74 -7.72 -3.12 10.06
C PRO A 74 -8.68 -4.15 9.45
N ARG A 75 -8.73 -5.34 10.04
CA ARG A 75 -9.82 -6.27 9.74
C ARG A 75 -11.10 -5.73 10.36
N PRO A 76 -12.27 -5.96 9.74
CA PRO A 76 -13.54 -5.62 10.38
C PRO A 76 -13.59 -6.20 11.79
N SER A 77 -13.76 -5.33 12.78
CA SER A 77 -13.80 -5.70 14.19
C SER A 77 -14.64 -4.70 14.97
N PHE A 78 -15.06 -5.07 16.17
CA PHE A 78 -15.74 -4.15 17.10
C PHE A 78 -14.75 -3.28 17.91
N ASP A 79 -13.44 -3.41 17.71
CA ASP A 79 -12.43 -2.55 18.36
C ASP A 79 -12.39 -1.17 17.68
N PRO A 80 -12.88 -0.12 18.34
CA PRO A 80 -12.89 1.23 17.78
C PRO A 80 -11.48 1.84 17.61
N THR A 81 -10.49 1.23 18.24
CA THR A 81 -9.10 1.69 18.16
C THR A 81 -8.31 1.03 17.04
N ALA A 82 -8.89 0.02 16.37
CA ALA A 82 -8.19 -0.75 15.35
C ALA A 82 -7.69 0.12 14.17
N PRO A 83 -8.49 1.05 13.59
CA PRO A 83 -7.99 1.94 12.55
C PRO A 83 -6.86 2.86 13.03
N TYR A 84 -7.00 3.46 14.22
CA TYR A 84 -5.93 4.27 14.79
C TYR A 84 -4.62 3.47 14.93
N LYS A 85 -4.71 2.27 15.55
CA LYS A 85 -3.52 1.44 15.78
C LYS A 85 -2.90 0.96 14.48
N VAL A 86 -3.70 0.42 13.55
CA VAL A 86 -3.16 -0.25 12.36
C VAL A 86 -2.84 0.75 11.25
N ASP A 87 -3.79 1.66 10.90
CA ASP A 87 -3.59 2.58 9.79
C ASP A 87 -2.64 3.73 10.14
N TYR A 88 -2.70 4.26 11.37
CA TYR A 88 -1.86 5.39 11.76
C TYR A 88 -0.61 4.97 12.54
N GLU A 89 -0.77 4.40 13.74
CA GLU A 89 0.36 4.10 14.63
C GLU A 89 1.29 3.05 14.01
N GLY A 90 0.73 1.98 13.41
CA GLY A 90 1.50 0.96 12.71
C GLY A 90 2.25 1.51 11.50
N THR A 91 1.62 2.38 10.71
CA THR A 91 2.28 3.04 9.58
C THR A 91 3.38 3.98 10.05
N LYS A 92 3.15 4.75 11.13
CA LYS A 92 4.17 5.61 11.73
C LYS A 92 5.40 4.82 12.17
N ASN A 93 5.20 3.73 12.91
CA ASN A 93 6.30 2.86 13.35
C ASN A 93 7.10 2.32 12.15
N LEU A 94 6.38 1.95 11.07
CA LEU A 94 7.00 1.43 9.85
C LEU A 94 7.84 2.51 9.14
N VAL A 95 7.33 3.74 9.04
CA VAL A 95 8.04 4.89 8.45
C VAL A 95 9.30 5.20 9.24
N ASP A 96 9.22 5.23 10.58
CA ASP A 96 10.37 5.50 11.43
C ASP A 96 11.46 4.43 11.27
N ALA A 97 11.07 3.15 11.20
CA ALA A 97 11.99 2.04 10.95
C ALA A 97 12.58 2.10 9.52
N ALA A 98 11.78 2.43 8.52
CA ALA A 98 12.23 2.59 7.14
C ALA A 98 13.30 3.70 7.02
N LYS A 99 13.10 4.83 7.69
CA LYS A 99 14.11 5.91 7.75
C LYS A 99 15.42 5.43 8.39
N GLN A 100 15.34 4.75 9.52
CA GLN A 100 16.51 4.24 10.23
C GLN A 100 17.30 3.21 9.39
N LYS A 101 16.62 2.47 8.52
CA LYS A 101 17.20 1.46 7.63
C LYS A 101 17.67 2.03 6.29
N GLY A 102 17.45 3.31 6.01
CA GLY A 102 17.84 3.93 4.75
C GLY A 102 17.04 3.45 3.54
N VAL A 103 15.74 3.15 3.76
CA VAL A 103 14.84 2.77 2.66
C VAL A 103 14.75 3.89 1.64
N GLU A 104 14.89 3.54 0.37
CA GLU A 104 14.96 4.49 -0.76
C GLU A 104 13.57 4.89 -1.26
N HIS A 105 12.56 4.02 -1.13
CA HIS A 105 11.19 4.29 -1.58
C HIS A 105 10.16 3.59 -0.70
N PHE A 106 9.15 4.34 -0.28
CA PHE A 106 8.04 3.86 0.55
C PHE A 106 6.72 3.96 -0.22
N VAL A 107 6.07 2.84 -0.49
CA VAL A 107 4.75 2.80 -1.15
C VAL A 107 3.67 2.47 -0.13
N LEU A 108 2.65 3.34 -0.01
CA LEU A 108 1.49 3.13 0.87
C LEU A 108 0.22 2.86 0.05
N VAL A 109 -0.49 1.81 0.37
CA VAL A 109 -1.88 1.62 -0.08
C VAL A 109 -2.83 2.29 0.91
N SER A 110 -3.41 3.41 0.49
CA SER A 110 -4.37 4.21 1.24
C SER A 110 -5.81 3.98 0.74
N SER A 111 -6.61 5.01 0.53
CA SER A 111 -7.99 4.95 0.03
C SER A 111 -8.38 6.24 -0.66
N LEU A 112 -9.29 6.20 -1.62
CA LEU A 112 -10.01 7.40 -2.05
C LEU A 112 -10.73 8.07 -0.87
N CYS A 113 -11.09 9.32 -1.06
CA CYS A 113 -11.93 10.10 -0.14
C CYS A 113 -11.33 10.35 1.26
N VAL A 114 -10.02 10.13 1.47
CA VAL A 114 -9.39 10.38 2.80
C VAL A 114 -9.51 11.84 3.25
N SER A 115 -9.70 12.76 2.33
CA SER A 115 -9.91 14.20 2.62
C SER A 115 -11.36 14.53 2.95
N GLN A 116 -12.30 13.61 2.79
CA GLN A 116 -13.73 13.81 3.05
C GLN A 116 -14.09 13.38 4.47
N PHE A 117 -14.10 14.31 5.41
CA PHE A 117 -14.41 14.02 6.81
C PHE A 117 -15.81 13.38 7.00
N PHE A 118 -16.82 13.87 6.26
CA PHE A 118 -18.22 13.37 6.36
C PHE A 118 -18.50 12.14 5.49
N HIS A 119 -17.47 11.48 4.93
CA HIS A 119 -17.67 10.28 4.14
C HIS A 119 -18.19 9.12 5.01
N PRO A 120 -19.16 8.29 4.51
CA PRO A 120 -19.76 7.20 5.29
C PRO A 120 -18.77 6.20 5.90
N LEU A 121 -17.63 5.98 5.27
CA LEU A 121 -16.57 5.11 5.83
C LEU A 121 -16.03 5.61 7.17
N ASN A 122 -16.14 6.89 7.49
CA ASN A 122 -15.73 7.42 8.79
C ASN A 122 -16.68 7.04 9.94
N LEU A 123 -17.87 6.51 9.63
CA LEU A 123 -18.74 5.86 10.63
C LEU A 123 -18.09 4.58 11.21
N PHE A 124 -17.13 3.99 10.49
CA PHE A 124 -16.33 2.87 10.96
C PHE A 124 -15.05 3.38 11.64
N TRP A 125 -15.22 4.02 12.81
CA TRP A 125 -14.12 4.42 13.69
C TRP A 125 -13.11 5.40 13.04
N LEU A 126 -13.60 6.30 12.19
CA LEU A 126 -12.82 7.36 11.52
C LEU A 126 -11.66 6.81 10.66
N ILE A 127 -11.89 5.71 9.96
CA ILE A 127 -10.85 5.01 9.19
C ILE A 127 -10.12 5.93 8.18
N LEU A 128 -10.85 6.80 7.46
CA LEU A 128 -10.27 7.72 6.48
C LEU A 128 -9.44 8.81 7.16
N VAL A 129 -9.84 9.25 8.35
CA VAL A 129 -9.08 10.24 9.14
C VAL A 129 -7.71 9.68 9.53
N TRP A 130 -7.67 8.44 10.00
CA TRP A 130 -6.40 7.81 10.40
C TRP A 130 -5.50 7.52 9.21
N LYS A 131 -6.07 7.13 8.06
CA LYS A 131 -5.32 6.99 6.82
C LYS A 131 -4.74 8.33 6.35
N LYS A 132 -5.50 9.41 6.39
CA LYS A 132 -5.01 10.75 6.05
C LYS A 132 -3.85 11.17 6.95
N GLN A 133 -3.95 10.95 8.26
CA GLN A 133 -2.85 11.25 9.19
C GLN A 133 -1.60 10.42 8.89
N ALA A 134 -1.76 9.15 8.49
CA ALA A 134 -0.64 8.32 8.06
C ALA A 134 0.03 8.86 6.79
N GLU A 135 -0.76 9.28 5.79
CA GLU A 135 -0.24 9.94 4.59
C GLU A 135 0.55 11.20 4.93
N GLU A 136 0.00 12.07 5.77
CA GLU A 136 0.67 13.30 6.19
C GLU A 136 1.98 13.01 6.95
N TYR A 137 2.01 11.93 7.74
CA TYR A 137 3.24 11.52 8.43
C TYR A 137 4.32 11.09 7.45
N ILE A 138 3.96 10.30 6.42
CA ILE A 138 4.87 9.89 5.36
C ILE A 138 5.41 11.11 4.61
N GLN A 139 4.55 12.02 4.17
CA GLN A 139 4.93 13.22 3.44
C GLN A 139 5.94 14.10 4.21
N LYS A 140 5.79 14.17 5.54
CA LYS A 140 6.68 14.94 6.43
C LYS A 140 7.93 14.17 6.84
N SER A 141 8.04 12.89 6.50
CA SER A 141 9.12 12.02 6.98
C SER A 141 10.48 12.27 6.33
N GLY A 142 10.49 12.81 5.12
CA GLY A 142 11.69 12.95 4.27
C GLY A 142 12.04 11.69 3.47
N LEU A 143 11.26 10.62 3.56
CA LEU A 143 11.36 9.47 2.66
C LEU A 143 10.83 9.84 1.27
N THR A 144 11.42 9.30 0.22
CA THR A 144 10.75 9.23 -1.08
C THR A 144 9.55 8.30 -0.97
N TYR A 145 8.39 8.74 -1.44
CA TYR A 145 7.16 7.96 -1.28
C TYR A 145 6.30 7.93 -2.54
N THR A 146 5.40 6.95 -2.62
CA THR A 146 4.20 6.96 -3.45
C THR A 146 3.01 6.52 -2.60
N ILE A 147 1.96 7.32 -2.58
CA ILE A 147 0.72 6.99 -1.87
C ILE A 147 -0.32 6.63 -2.93
N VAL A 148 -0.74 5.37 -2.92
CA VAL A 148 -1.77 4.86 -3.84
C VAL A 148 -3.11 4.87 -3.11
N ARG A 149 -4.06 5.66 -3.61
CA ARG A 149 -5.44 5.77 -3.11
C ARG A 149 -6.39 5.03 -4.07
N PRO A 150 -6.65 3.74 -3.86
CA PRO A 150 -7.58 2.99 -4.70
C PRO A 150 -9.04 3.34 -4.40
N GLY A 151 -9.89 3.20 -5.41
CA GLY A 151 -11.34 3.13 -5.28
C GLY A 151 -11.82 1.86 -4.60
N GLY A 152 -13.09 1.54 -4.71
CA GLY A 152 -13.69 0.34 -4.15
C GLY A 152 -12.95 -0.92 -4.61
N LEU A 153 -12.33 -1.64 -3.67
CA LEU A 153 -11.48 -2.80 -3.97
C LEU A 153 -12.30 -4.04 -4.31
N ARG A 154 -12.04 -4.64 -5.49
CA ARG A 154 -12.67 -5.89 -5.94
C ARG A 154 -11.67 -7.04 -5.95
N ASN A 155 -12.17 -8.27 -5.73
CA ASN A 155 -11.36 -9.48 -5.85
C ASN A 155 -11.34 -10.04 -7.27
N GLU A 156 -12.42 -9.82 -8.00
CA GLU A 156 -12.59 -10.22 -9.38
C GLU A 156 -11.77 -9.29 -10.28
N ASP A 157 -10.99 -9.88 -11.17
CA ASP A 157 -10.21 -9.16 -12.15
C ASP A 157 -11.08 -8.72 -13.33
N ASN A 158 -10.66 -7.67 -14.02
CA ASN A 158 -11.23 -7.21 -15.28
C ASN A 158 -10.14 -6.71 -16.22
N SER A 159 -10.49 -6.55 -17.47
CA SER A 159 -9.60 -6.01 -18.52
C SER A 159 -9.70 -4.48 -18.65
N ASP A 160 -10.52 -3.80 -17.83
CA ASP A 160 -10.74 -2.36 -17.97
C ASP A 160 -9.43 -1.60 -17.71
N PRO A 161 -9.07 -0.60 -18.51
CA PRO A 161 -7.90 0.23 -18.28
C PRO A 161 -7.90 0.92 -16.89
N ILE A 162 -6.71 1.23 -16.41
CA ILE A 162 -6.53 2.02 -15.19
C ILE A 162 -6.73 3.50 -15.51
N VAL A 163 -7.49 4.17 -14.66
CA VAL A 163 -7.57 5.63 -14.60
C VAL A 163 -6.76 6.07 -13.39
N MET A 164 -5.77 6.92 -13.59
CA MET A 164 -4.91 7.47 -12.54
C MET A 164 -5.01 8.99 -12.54
N SER A 165 -5.09 9.59 -11.36
CA SER A 165 -5.18 11.05 -11.22
C SER A 165 -4.53 11.51 -9.91
N GLY A 166 -4.35 12.82 -9.75
CA GLY A 166 -3.81 13.42 -8.54
C GLY A 166 -4.77 13.35 -7.35
N ALA A 167 -4.26 13.75 -6.19
CA ALA A 167 -5.01 13.73 -4.94
C ALA A 167 -6.30 14.54 -5.01
N ASP A 168 -7.37 14.01 -4.42
CA ASP A 168 -8.68 14.65 -4.24
C ASP A 168 -9.37 15.02 -5.57
N THR A 169 -9.20 14.19 -6.59
CA THR A 169 -9.80 14.36 -7.93
C THR A 169 -10.80 13.26 -8.27
N ILE A 170 -10.61 12.04 -7.77
CA ILE A 170 -11.51 10.90 -7.98
C ILE A 170 -12.23 10.59 -6.66
N PHE A 171 -13.55 10.60 -6.67
CA PHE A 171 -14.34 10.38 -5.46
C PHE A 171 -15.18 9.10 -5.49
N GLU A 172 -15.27 8.44 -6.63
CA GLU A 172 -16.04 7.21 -6.83
C GLU A 172 -15.35 6.29 -7.85
N GLY A 173 -15.81 5.06 -7.92
CA GLY A 173 -15.24 4.04 -8.79
C GLY A 173 -14.68 2.86 -8.01
N SER A 174 -14.23 1.86 -8.75
CA SER A 174 -13.69 0.64 -8.17
C SER A 174 -12.52 0.12 -9.02
N ILE A 175 -11.69 -0.74 -8.42
CA ILE A 175 -10.52 -1.30 -9.07
C ILE A 175 -10.23 -2.73 -8.54
N PRO A 176 -9.84 -3.68 -9.40
CA PRO A 176 -9.30 -4.97 -8.96
C PRO A 176 -8.06 -4.80 -8.08
N ARG A 177 -7.94 -5.64 -7.04
CA ARG A 177 -6.76 -5.63 -6.17
C ARG A 177 -5.47 -6.03 -6.90
N THR A 178 -5.56 -6.82 -7.96
CA THR A 178 -4.44 -7.13 -8.84
C THR A 178 -3.88 -5.88 -9.48
N LYS A 179 -4.72 -5.02 -10.04
CA LYS A 179 -4.30 -3.74 -10.63
C LYS A 179 -3.71 -2.78 -9.59
N VAL A 180 -4.24 -2.78 -8.35
CA VAL A 180 -3.61 -2.01 -7.27
C VAL A 180 -2.22 -2.54 -6.95
N ALA A 181 -2.02 -3.86 -6.97
CA ALA A 181 -0.70 -4.45 -6.77
C ALA A 181 0.26 -4.07 -7.91
N GLU A 182 -0.18 -4.12 -9.16
CA GLU A 182 0.58 -3.67 -10.33
C GLU A 182 1.01 -2.21 -10.18
N VAL A 183 0.07 -1.29 -9.87
CA VAL A 183 0.40 0.14 -9.63
C VAL A 183 1.47 0.30 -8.55
N CYS A 184 1.34 -0.43 -7.42
CA CYS A 184 2.30 -0.33 -6.33
C CYS A 184 3.70 -0.82 -6.72
N VAL A 185 3.80 -1.87 -7.54
CA VAL A 185 5.08 -2.43 -7.98
C VAL A 185 5.69 -1.59 -9.09
N GLU A 186 4.91 -1.11 -10.05
CA GLU A 186 5.37 -0.19 -11.09
C GLU A 186 5.91 1.12 -10.51
N ALA A 187 5.26 1.65 -9.48
CA ALA A 187 5.73 2.86 -8.79
C ALA A 187 7.18 2.76 -8.29
N LEU A 188 7.70 1.55 -8.07
CA LEU A 188 9.09 1.35 -7.63
C LEU A 188 10.12 1.67 -8.73
N SER A 189 9.76 1.47 -9.99
CA SER A 189 10.61 1.68 -11.16
C SER A 189 10.36 2.99 -11.88
N GLU A 190 9.18 3.60 -11.69
CA GLU A 190 8.81 4.83 -12.37
C GLU A 190 9.29 6.08 -11.60
N PRO A 191 10.21 6.88 -12.18
CA PRO A 191 10.68 8.12 -11.53
C PRO A 191 9.54 9.10 -11.26
N GLU A 192 8.56 9.16 -12.16
CA GLU A 192 7.39 10.04 -12.09
C GLU A 192 6.39 9.66 -10.97
N ALA A 193 6.54 8.48 -10.37
CA ALA A 193 5.74 8.08 -9.20
C ALA A 193 6.23 8.68 -7.88
N ARG A 194 7.45 9.21 -7.86
CA ARG A 194 8.11 9.66 -6.63
C ARG A 194 7.48 10.93 -6.06
N ASN A 195 7.22 10.89 -4.75
CA ASN A 195 6.63 11.96 -3.95
C ASN A 195 5.24 12.39 -4.45
N LYS A 196 4.50 11.42 -5.04
CA LYS A 196 3.14 11.64 -5.51
C LYS A 196 2.10 10.87 -4.70
N ILE A 197 0.90 11.43 -4.69
CA ILE A 197 -0.33 10.75 -4.28
C ILE A 197 -1.10 10.46 -5.56
N VAL A 198 -1.38 9.20 -5.83
CA VAL A 198 -2.10 8.75 -7.02
C VAL A 198 -3.43 8.11 -6.64
N GLU A 199 -4.52 8.62 -7.17
CA GLU A 199 -5.85 8.05 -7.05
C GLU A 199 -6.12 7.14 -8.23
N VAL A 200 -6.58 5.89 -7.97
CA VAL A 200 -6.69 4.87 -9.01
C VAL A 200 -8.03 4.15 -8.99
N VAL A 201 -8.65 4.09 -10.15
CA VAL A 201 -9.84 3.28 -10.44
C VAL A 201 -9.65 2.55 -11.77
N SER A 202 -10.57 1.67 -12.16
CA SER A 202 -10.60 1.11 -13.50
C SER A 202 -11.92 1.46 -14.20
N SER A 203 -11.86 1.73 -15.51
CA SER A 203 -13.04 2.07 -16.32
C SER A 203 -12.91 1.51 -17.73
N ALA A 204 -13.98 0.86 -18.21
CA ALA A 204 -14.04 0.35 -19.59
C ALA A 204 -14.03 1.47 -20.65
N GLU A 205 -14.33 2.71 -20.26
CA GLU A 205 -14.34 3.87 -21.14
C GLU A 205 -12.98 4.55 -21.25
N ALA A 206 -12.03 4.19 -20.38
CA ALA A 206 -10.70 4.75 -20.36
C ALA A 206 -9.85 4.19 -21.53
N ARG A 207 -8.78 4.90 -21.88
CA ARG A 207 -7.78 4.42 -22.83
C ARG A 207 -6.64 3.75 -22.10
N ASP A 208 -6.08 2.71 -22.70
CA ASP A 208 -4.82 2.15 -22.24
C ASP A 208 -3.71 3.20 -22.38
N GLN A 209 -2.93 3.35 -21.30
CA GLN A 209 -1.78 4.22 -21.24
C GLN A 209 -0.57 3.42 -20.71
N SER A 210 0.64 3.84 -21.05
CA SER A 210 1.84 3.29 -20.42
C SER A 210 1.95 3.74 -18.98
N TRP A 211 2.69 3.00 -18.17
CA TRP A 211 2.95 3.37 -16.75
C TRP A 211 3.60 4.75 -16.64
N GLU A 212 4.58 5.03 -17.50
CA GLU A 212 5.21 6.35 -17.59
C GLU A 212 4.17 7.47 -17.79
N GLN A 213 3.24 7.29 -18.74
CA GLN A 213 2.18 8.29 -19.00
C GLN A 213 1.22 8.42 -17.81
N LEU A 214 0.77 7.29 -17.24
CA LEU A 214 -0.13 7.30 -16.08
C LEU A 214 0.47 8.09 -14.90
N PHE A 215 1.75 7.87 -14.56
CA PHE A 215 2.39 8.61 -13.48
C PHE A 215 2.78 10.04 -13.86
N ALA A 216 3.15 10.30 -15.12
CA ALA A 216 3.51 11.64 -15.58
C ALA A 216 2.30 12.59 -15.58
N ASP A 217 1.11 12.10 -15.95
CA ASP A 217 -0.14 12.88 -16.02
C ASP A 217 -0.67 13.27 -14.61
N VAL A 218 -0.13 12.68 -13.55
CA VAL A 218 -0.45 13.07 -12.17
C VAL A 218 0.36 14.31 -11.81
N GLY A 219 -0.31 15.44 -11.71
CA GLY A 219 0.24 16.76 -11.34
C GLY A 219 0.58 16.88 -9.84
#